data_f53e31523aac79c26bc6bc9c039ad413
#
_entry.id   f53e31523aac79c26bc6bc9c039ad413
#
_cell.length_a   1.000
_cell.length_b   1.000
_cell.length_c   1.000
_cell.angle_alpha   90.00
_cell.angle_beta   90.00
_cell.angle_gamma   90.00
#
_symmetry.space_group_name_H-M   'P 1'
#
loop_
_entity.id
_entity.type
_entity.pdbx_description
1 polymer ?
#
loop_
_entity_poly.entity_id
_entity_poly.type
_entity_poly.pdbx_seq_one_letter_code
_entity_poly.pdbx_strand_id
1 'polypeptide(L)'
;MKLRGPVMAALKEQTRDAHEAVEAFGIPRALVSGQIRHDQYIAMLRAYHAVHRAFASALARYQAPWLSARVDERVAWLERDLAAHAPAIESTSEFATALFAMSFEELVGAAYVLEGGRPLETPFCSRA
;
A
#
# COMPACT_ATOMS: atom_id res chain seq x y z
N MET A 1 1.05 -15.75 16.88
CA MET A 1 -0.17 -16.52 16.63
C MET A 1 -1.01 -15.89 15.54
N LYS A 2 -1.55 -16.69 14.69
CA LYS A 2 -2.33 -16.20 13.55
C LYS A 2 -3.79 -16.45 13.80
N LEU A 3 -4.49 -15.40 14.15
CA LEU A 3 -5.93 -15.45 14.23
C LEU A 3 -6.50 -15.24 12.85
N ARG A 4 -6.77 -16.32 12.17
CA ARG A 4 -7.41 -16.26 10.87
C ARG A 4 -8.84 -16.71 11.04
N GLY A 5 -9.70 -15.74 11.30
CA GLY A 5 -11.11 -16.00 11.37
C GLY A 5 -11.68 -16.40 10.01
N PRO A 6 -12.95 -16.85 9.99
CA PRO A 6 -13.62 -17.28 8.74
C PRO A 6 -13.62 -16.21 7.66
N VAL A 7 -13.71 -14.94 8.04
CA VAL A 7 -13.72 -13.82 7.08
C VAL A 7 -12.38 -13.73 6.36
N MET A 8 -11.28 -13.81 7.10
CA MET A 8 -9.94 -13.75 6.50
C MET A 8 -9.68 -14.94 5.59
N ALA A 9 -10.11 -16.12 5.99
CA ALA A 9 -9.99 -17.31 5.17
C ALA A 9 -10.78 -17.19 3.87
N ALA A 10 -12.00 -16.66 3.94
CA ALA A 10 -12.84 -16.44 2.78
C ALA A 10 -12.24 -15.40 1.83
N LEU A 11 -11.72 -14.30 2.37
CA LEU A 11 -11.05 -13.27 1.56
C LEU A 11 -9.85 -13.84 0.83
N LYS A 12 -9.02 -14.58 1.52
CA LYS A 12 -7.82 -15.19 0.93
C LYS A 12 -8.20 -16.16 -0.20
N GLU A 13 -9.22 -16.96 0.02
CA GLU A 13 -9.70 -17.90 -0.99
C GLU A 13 -10.27 -17.20 -2.20
N GLN A 14 -11.12 -16.19 -2.00
CA GLN A 14 -11.80 -15.49 -3.08
C GLN A 14 -10.85 -14.59 -3.89
N THR A 15 -9.76 -14.14 -3.31
CA THR A 15 -8.79 -13.27 -4.00
C THR A 15 -7.57 -14.02 -4.52
N ARG A 16 -7.50 -15.32 -4.34
CA ARG A 16 -6.32 -16.10 -4.72
C ARG A 16 -5.97 -15.96 -6.18
N ASP A 17 -6.94 -16.14 -7.07
CA ASP A 17 -6.70 -16.10 -8.51
C ASP A 17 -6.25 -14.70 -8.96
N ALA A 18 -6.87 -13.65 -8.41
CA ALA A 18 -6.48 -12.27 -8.69
C ALA A 18 -5.06 -11.99 -8.21
N HIS A 19 -4.72 -12.49 -7.05
CA HIS A 19 -3.39 -12.31 -6.46
C HIS A 19 -2.32 -12.98 -7.31
N GLU A 20 -2.55 -14.21 -7.72
CA GLU A 20 -1.64 -14.96 -8.58
C GLU A 20 -1.49 -14.30 -9.95
N ALA A 21 -2.59 -13.77 -10.51
CA ALA A 21 -2.56 -13.07 -11.77
C ALA A 21 -1.69 -11.80 -11.70
N VAL A 22 -1.80 -11.06 -10.61
CA VAL A 22 -0.97 -9.85 -10.40
C VAL A 22 0.51 -10.23 -10.27
N GLU A 23 0.83 -11.28 -9.55
CA GLU A 23 2.21 -11.74 -9.37
C GLU A 23 2.85 -12.24 -10.67
N ALA A 24 2.03 -12.66 -11.63
CA ALA A 24 2.51 -13.12 -12.92
C ALA A 24 2.89 -12.00 -13.88
N PHE A 25 2.53 -10.75 -13.54
CA PHE A 25 2.78 -9.60 -14.40
C PHE A 25 4.13 -8.94 -14.13
N GLY A 26 4.69 -8.40 -15.18
CA GLY A 26 5.81 -7.46 -15.30
C GLY A 26 6.65 -7.22 -14.04
N ILE A 27 6.46 -6.09 -13.39
CA ILE A 27 7.27 -5.70 -12.22
C ILE A 27 7.08 -6.64 -11.02
N PRO A 28 5.87 -7.02 -10.63
CA PRO A 28 5.70 -8.00 -9.55
C PRO A 28 6.44 -9.31 -9.81
N ARG A 29 6.39 -9.82 -11.04
CA ARG A 29 7.13 -11.03 -11.40
C ARG A 29 8.63 -10.83 -11.31
N ALA A 30 9.13 -9.69 -11.80
CA ALA A 30 10.55 -9.36 -11.73
C ALA A 30 11.04 -9.28 -10.29
N LEU A 31 10.22 -8.70 -9.40
CA LEU A 31 10.53 -8.59 -7.99
C LEU A 31 10.61 -9.96 -7.31
N VAL A 32 9.61 -10.81 -7.55
CA VAL A 32 9.56 -12.16 -6.95
C VAL A 32 10.71 -13.03 -7.43
N SER A 33 11.06 -12.93 -8.70
CA SER A 33 12.16 -13.71 -9.27
C SER A 33 13.56 -13.16 -8.94
N GLY A 34 13.63 -11.98 -8.33
CA GLY A 34 14.91 -11.34 -8.04
C GLY A 34 15.59 -10.73 -9.26
N GLN A 35 14.88 -10.59 -10.36
CA GLN A 35 15.44 -10.09 -11.63
C GLN A 35 14.93 -8.69 -11.97
N ILE A 36 14.53 -7.92 -10.97
CA ILE A 36 14.06 -6.56 -11.19
C ILE A 36 15.23 -5.66 -11.60
N ARG A 37 15.00 -4.87 -12.66
CA ARG A 37 15.99 -3.88 -13.10
C ARG A 37 15.81 -2.59 -12.33
N HIS A 38 16.86 -1.76 -12.34
CA HIS A 38 16.84 -0.49 -11.64
C HIS A 38 15.69 0.42 -12.12
N ASP A 39 15.46 0.52 -13.42
CA ASP A 39 14.37 1.34 -13.97
C ASP A 39 13.00 0.82 -13.56
N GLN A 40 12.82 -0.48 -13.47
CA GLN A 40 11.60 -1.09 -12.97
C GLN A 40 11.39 -0.82 -11.49
N TYR A 41 12.45 -0.88 -10.70
CA TYR A 41 12.40 -0.56 -9.28
C TYR A 41 11.96 0.89 -9.05
N ILE A 42 12.55 1.83 -9.79
CA ILE A 42 12.18 3.24 -9.68
C ILE A 42 10.72 3.47 -10.10
N ALA A 43 10.27 2.82 -11.17
CA ALA A 43 8.87 2.90 -11.61
C ALA A 43 7.93 2.37 -10.52
N MET A 44 8.30 1.30 -9.85
CA MET A 44 7.54 0.73 -8.74
C MET A 44 7.45 1.72 -7.57
N LEU A 45 8.57 2.32 -7.20
CA LEU A 45 8.60 3.31 -6.11
C LEU A 45 7.73 4.52 -6.42
N ARG A 46 7.75 4.98 -7.67
CA ARG A 46 6.90 6.10 -8.10
C ARG A 46 5.42 5.75 -8.03
N ALA A 47 5.07 4.56 -8.46
CA ALA A 47 3.68 4.09 -8.39
C ALA A 47 3.20 3.99 -6.95
N TYR A 48 4.00 3.40 -6.06
CA TYR A 48 3.67 3.31 -4.65
C TYR A 48 3.57 4.69 -4.00
N HIS A 49 4.47 5.59 -4.34
CA HIS A 49 4.43 6.95 -3.83
C HIS A 49 3.12 7.65 -4.21
N ALA A 50 2.73 7.56 -5.48
CA ALA A 50 1.48 8.16 -5.96
C ALA A 50 0.26 7.60 -5.23
N VAL A 51 0.20 6.28 -5.05
CA VAL A 51 -0.91 5.62 -4.35
C VAL A 51 -0.95 6.04 -2.87
N HIS A 52 0.19 6.01 -2.21
CA HIS A 52 0.24 6.36 -0.77
C HIS A 52 -0.07 7.83 -0.53
N ARG A 53 0.37 8.73 -1.40
CA ARG A 53 0.00 10.14 -1.29
C ARG A 53 -1.50 10.36 -1.50
N ALA A 54 -2.08 9.70 -2.49
CA ALA A 54 -3.51 9.76 -2.72
C ALA A 54 -4.29 9.21 -1.52
N PHE A 55 -3.78 8.15 -0.93
CA PHE A 55 -4.36 7.56 0.26
C PHE A 55 -4.30 8.51 1.45
N ALA A 56 -3.16 9.14 1.68
CA ALA A 56 -3.01 10.13 2.74
C ALA A 56 -4.01 11.27 2.59
N SER A 57 -4.20 11.77 1.37
CA SER A 57 -5.17 12.83 1.09
C SER A 57 -6.60 12.39 1.35
N ALA A 58 -6.97 11.19 0.93
CA ALA A 58 -8.31 10.66 1.18
C ALA A 58 -8.57 10.47 2.67
N LEU A 59 -7.57 9.97 3.39
CA LEU A 59 -7.67 9.70 4.82
C LEU A 59 -7.75 10.97 5.67
N ALA A 60 -7.21 12.08 5.16
CA ALA A 60 -7.20 13.36 5.89
C ALA A 60 -8.61 13.88 6.22
N ARG A 61 -9.65 13.40 5.54
CA ARG A 61 -11.05 13.74 5.85
C ARG A 61 -11.54 13.11 7.15
N TYR A 62 -10.83 12.15 7.69
CA TYR A 62 -11.23 11.38 8.85
C TYR A 62 -10.22 11.59 9.97
N GLN A 63 -10.70 11.47 11.20
CA GLN A 63 -9.83 11.63 12.37
C GLN A 63 -9.33 10.26 12.82
N ALA A 64 -8.25 9.82 12.19
CA ALA A 64 -7.62 8.55 12.49
C ALA A 64 -6.11 8.74 12.56
N PRO A 65 -5.60 9.44 13.60
CA PRO A 65 -4.17 9.79 13.67
C PRO A 65 -3.24 8.58 13.66
N TRP A 66 -3.66 7.46 14.24
CA TRP A 66 -2.86 6.25 14.24
C TRP A 66 -2.64 5.69 12.83
N LEU A 67 -3.64 5.80 11.97
CA LEU A 67 -3.55 5.35 10.59
C LEU A 67 -2.85 6.39 9.71
N SER A 68 -3.18 7.65 9.90
CA SER A 68 -2.55 8.75 9.17
C SER A 68 -1.04 8.78 9.39
N ALA A 69 -0.59 8.59 10.61
CA ALA A 69 0.83 8.57 10.93
C ALA A 69 1.55 7.44 10.19
N ARG A 70 0.90 6.30 10.07
CA ARG A 70 1.44 5.14 9.38
C ARG A 70 1.59 5.39 7.89
N VAL A 71 0.58 5.98 7.28
CA VAL A 71 0.59 6.31 5.86
C VAL A 71 1.63 7.39 5.57
N ASP A 72 1.70 8.42 6.41
CA ASP A 72 2.66 9.51 6.27
C ASP A 72 4.10 9.00 6.38
N GLU A 73 4.33 8.04 7.26
CA GLU A 73 5.65 7.40 7.39
C GLU A 73 6.04 6.67 6.11
N ARG A 74 5.10 5.96 5.49
CA ARG A 74 5.35 5.28 4.21
C ARG A 74 5.66 6.27 3.10
N VAL A 75 4.90 7.37 3.03
CA VAL A 75 5.16 8.43 2.07
C VAL A 75 6.57 9.00 2.25
N ALA A 76 6.96 9.28 3.48
CA ALA A 76 8.29 9.82 3.78
C ALA A 76 9.41 8.86 3.36
N TRP A 77 9.26 7.57 3.61
CA TRP A 77 10.23 6.57 3.19
C TRP A 77 10.36 6.50 1.67
N LEU A 78 9.25 6.51 0.97
CA LEU A 78 9.24 6.49 -0.50
C LEU A 78 9.87 7.75 -1.08
N GLU A 79 9.61 8.91 -0.51
CA GLU A 79 10.22 10.16 -0.94
C GLU A 79 11.73 10.15 -0.73
N ARG A 80 12.19 9.59 0.38
CA ARG A 80 13.62 9.46 0.66
C ARG A 80 14.30 8.55 -0.35
N ASP A 81 13.69 7.40 -0.62
CA ASP A 81 14.25 6.46 -1.58
C ASP A 81 14.27 7.04 -3.00
N LEU A 82 13.20 7.72 -3.39
CA LEU A 82 13.14 8.36 -4.70
C LEU A 82 14.16 9.49 -4.84
N ALA A 83 14.34 10.28 -3.79
CA ALA A 83 15.32 11.37 -3.81
C ALA A 83 16.75 10.84 -4.03
N ALA A 84 17.05 9.66 -3.53
CA ALA A 84 18.36 9.04 -3.68
C ALA A 84 18.60 8.49 -5.10
N HIS A 85 17.54 8.20 -5.85
CA HIS A 85 17.66 7.49 -7.14
C HIS A 85 17.14 8.28 -8.34
N ALA A 86 16.21 9.20 -8.13
CA ALA A 86 15.56 9.91 -9.23
C ALA A 86 14.94 11.20 -8.76
N PRO A 87 14.86 12.22 -9.63
CA PRO A 87 14.14 13.44 -9.30
C PRO A 87 12.66 13.15 -9.07
N ALA A 88 12.07 13.90 -8.15
CA ALA A 88 10.66 13.79 -7.88
C ALA A 88 9.86 14.20 -9.12
N ILE A 89 9.03 13.31 -9.59
CA ILE A 89 8.04 13.62 -10.62
C ILE A 89 6.69 13.47 -9.95
N GLU A 90 5.94 14.55 -9.90
CA GLU A 90 4.57 14.48 -9.42
C GLU A 90 3.73 13.76 -10.46
N SER A 91 3.18 12.63 -10.08
CA SER A 91 2.18 11.95 -10.88
C SER A 91 0.88 11.94 -10.12
N THR A 92 -0.19 12.30 -10.80
CA THR A 92 -1.53 12.14 -10.27
C THR A 92 -1.90 10.66 -10.38
N SER A 93 -2.29 10.10 -9.26
CA SER A 93 -2.74 8.72 -9.24
C SER A 93 -4.16 8.62 -9.78
N GLU A 94 -4.38 7.69 -10.69
CA GLU A 94 -5.73 7.33 -11.14
C GLU A 94 -6.60 6.83 -9.98
N PHE A 95 -5.98 6.36 -8.92
CA PHE A 95 -6.68 5.87 -7.74
C PHE A 95 -7.19 7.00 -6.84
N ALA A 96 -6.74 8.24 -7.05
CA ALA A 96 -7.10 9.34 -6.16
C ALA A 96 -8.63 9.52 -6.06
N THR A 97 -9.32 9.52 -7.19
CA THR A 97 -10.77 9.68 -7.22
C THR A 97 -11.46 8.51 -6.51
N ALA A 98 -11.01 7.29 -6.78
CA ALA A 98 -11.58 6.10 -6.17
C ALA A 98 -11.39 6.10 -4.65
N LEU A 99 -10.21 6.48 -4.17
CA LEU A 99 -9.92 6.56 -2.75
C LEU A 99 -10.75 7.64 -2.05
N PHE A 100 -10.95 8.78 -2.70
CA PHE A 100 -11.77 9.85 -2.16
C PHE A 100 -13.24 9.46 -2.05
N ALA A 101 -13.72 8.54 -2.89
CA ALA A 101 -15.08 8.03 -2.83
C ALA A 101 -15.29 6.97 -1.74
N MET A 102 -14.23 6.49 -1.13
CA MET A 102 -14.30 5.44 -0.12
C MET A 102 -14.77 5.96 1.23
N SER A 103 -15.54 5.14 1.93
CA SER A 103 -15.85 5.35 3.34
C SER A 103 -14.59 5.11 4.19
N PHE A 104 -14.65 5.50 5.45
CA PHE A 104 -13.53 5.24 6.37
C PHE A 104 -13.24 3.74 6.47
N GLU A 105 -14.27 2.92 6.59
CA GLU A 105 -14.12 1.47 6.69
C GLU A 105 -13.47 0.88 5.44
N GLU A 106 -13.84 1.37 4.27
CA GLU A 106 -13.21 0.95 3.02
C GLU A 106 -11.74 1.37 2.96
N LEU A 107 -11.42 2.56 3.46
CA LEU A 107 -10.02 3.01 3.53
C LEU A 107 -9.19 2.16 4.49
N VAL A 108 -9.77 1.72 5.60
CA VAL A 108 -9.09 0.80 6.52
C VAL A 108 -8.79 -0.53 5.81
N GLY A 109 -9.74 -1.03 5.05
CA GLY A 109 -9.51 -2.24 4.24
C GLY A 109 -8.42 -2.05 3.19
N ALA A 110 -8.41 -0.90 2.51
CA ALA A 110 -7.36 -0.58 1.53
C ALA A 110 -6.00 -0.46 2.21
N ALA A 111 -5.94 0.12 3.40
CA ALA A 111 -4.71 0.22 4.17
C ALA A 111 -4.15 -1.15 4.52
N TYR A 112 -5.01 -2.11 4.85
CA TYR A 112 -4.59 -3.48 5.11
C TYR A 112 -3.87 -4.07 3.89
N VAL A 113 -4.41 -3.83 2.69
CA VAL A 113 -3.79 -4.28 1.45
C VAL A 113 -2.44 -3.61 1.23
N LEU A 114 -2.36 -2.30 1.43
CA LEU A 114 -1.12 -1.53 1.26
C LEU A 114 -0.03 -1.95 2.24
N GLU A 115 -0.40 -2.43 3.42
CA GLU A 115 0.54 -2.94 4.42
C GLU A 115 0.93 -4.40 4.17
N GLY A 116 0.57 -4.96 3.02
CA GLY A 116 0.93 -6.33 2.66
C GLY A 116 0.16 -7.39 3.42
N GLY A 117 -1.05 -7.08 3.86
CA GLY A 117 -1.88 -8.02 4.62
C GLY A 117 -1.46 -8.17 6.08
N ARG A 118 -0.67 -7.27 6.60
CA ARG A 118 -0.32 -7.26 8.02
C ARG A 118 -1.43 -6.61 8.83
N PRO A 119 -1.69 -7.08 10.05
CA PRO A 119 -2.63 -6.41 10.93
C PRO A 119 -2.22 -4.97 11.16
N LEU A 120 -3.22 -4.09 11.13
CA LEU A 120 -3.00 -2.69 11.47
C LEU A 120 -3.03 -2.56 12.99
N GLU A 121 -1.89 -2.28 13.55
CA GLU A 121 -1.75 -2.15 15.00
C GLU A 121 -1.77 -0.69 15.40
N THR A 122 -2.43 -0.42 16.51
CA THR A 122 -2.35 0.88 17.13
C THR A 122 -0.95 1.06 17.74
N PRO A 123 -0.56 2.29 18.02
CA PRO A 123 0.75 2.53 18.66
C PRO A 123 0.95 1.79 19.97
N PHE A 124 -0.13 1.47 20.65
CA PHE A 124 -0.04 0.73 21.92
C PHE A 124 0.24 -0.76 21.72
N CYS A 125 -0.07 -1.28 20.56
CA CYS A 125 0.13 -2.70 20.27
C CYS A 125 1.51 -2.98 19.68
N SER A 126 2.24 -1.95 19.32
CA SER A 126 3.53 -2.09 18.62
C SER A 126 4.68 -2.44 19.54
N ARG A 127 4.40 -2.56 20.81
CA ARG A 127 5.44 -2.71 21.79
C ARG A 127 5.27 -3.98 22.56
N ALA A 128 5.49 -5.03 22.00
CA ALA A 128 5.45 -6.28 22.76
C ALA A 128 6.84 -6.76 23.09
#